data_36e51c121482cac873e104b3a2015470
#
_entry.id   36e51c121482cac873e104b3a2015470
#
_cell.length_a   1.000
_cell.length_b   1.000
_cell.length_c   1.000
_cell.angle_alpha   90.00
_cell.angle_beta   90.00
_cell.angle_gamma   90.00
#
_symmetry.space_group_name_H-M   'P 1'
#
loop_
_entity.id
_entity.type
_entity.pdbx_description
1 polymer ?
#
loop_
_entity_poly.entity_id
_entity_poly.type
_entity_poly.pdbx_seq_one_letter_code
_entity_poly.pdbx_strand_id
1 'polypeptide(L)'
;VVSALKEAGIKSPKARKTQPTKASHRPRPERKHKGSLVQVDGTPYDFFMDGTKVTAVGAIDDASHSLLGIHFSIAESRMSYFELFHQMAEKHVLPESFYTDWSRNFISVARNNAKMSVEERIEYAKEHKTEYMKICEKIGIKTIFALSPEAKGRVERMWQTLQLNLPMMFKRRGISTIEKANGFSQDICEWWNKYFSIEPLEEEERYITPPSDIDLEDLFSVHKEVTTKRDGIFSYCEHDFKIDGISWGGEKINLSISYRNGFRVFWHNSWRRARLQDGLQRTYGDTMSNTEYELLAKTLEADMHTNCVCV
;
A
#
# COMPACT_ATOMS: atom_id res chain seq x y z
N VAL A 1 -29.38 19.53 11.57
CA VAL A 1 -28.88 19.38 10.19
C VAL A 1 -29.79 18.45 9.40
N VAL A 2 -30.08 17.22 9.85
CA VAL A 2 -30.91 16.24 9.10
C VAL A 2 -32.33 16.70 8.88
N SER A 3 -32.98 17.38 9.87
CA SER A 3 -34.33 17.97 9.74
C SER A 3 -34.36 19.11 8.74
N ALA A 4 -33.40 20.02 8.80
CA ALA A 4 -33.31 21.16 7.89
C ALA A 4 -33.09 20.71 6.41
N LEU A 5 -32.32 19.65 6.18
CA LEU A 5 -32.13 19.09 4.84
C LEU A 5 -33.41 18.43 4.31
N LYS A 6 -34.19 17.78 5.19
CA LYS A 6 -35.52 17.24 4.85
C LYS A 6 -36.52 18.33 4.48
N GLU A 7 -36.57 19.39 5.25
CA GLU A 7 -37.44 20.57 4.98
C GLU A 7 -37.04 21.26 3.67
N ALA A 8 -35.76 21.33 3.36
CA ALA A 8 -35.25 21.86 2.11
C ALA A 8 -35.44 20.94 0.91
N GLY A 9 -36.05 19.75 1.06
CA GLY A 9 -36.24 18.76 0.00
C GLY A 9 -34.96 18.11 -0.50
N ILE A 10 -33.83 18.31 0.20
CA ILE A 10 -32.52 17.76 -0.18
C ILE A 10 -32.47 16.29 0.25
N LYS A 11 -32.48 15.40 -0.73
CA LYS A 11 -32.35 13.95 -0.50
C LYS A 11 -30.89 13.57 -0.23
N SER A 12 -30.69 12.64 0.71
CA SER A 12 -29.37 12.03 0.89
C SER A 12 -28.89 11.41 -0.41
N PRO A 13 -27.63 11.61 -0.84
CA PRO A 13 -27.06 10.94 -2.02
C PRO A 13 -27.02 9.41 -1.85
N LYS A 14 -27.14 8.91 -0.62
CA LYS A 14 -27.38 7.48 -0.32
C LYS A 14 -28.89 7.23 -0.18
N ALA A 15 -29.56 6.89 -1.27
CA ALA A 15 -30.83 6.18 -1.16
C ALA A 15 -30.55 4.82 -0.46
N ARG A 16 -31.11 4.60 0.72
CA ARG A 16 -31.13 3.29 1.37
C ARG A 16 -31.84 2.32 0.42
N LYS A 17 -31.08 1.49 -0.28
CA LYS A 17 -31.65 0.30 -0.92
C LYS A 17 -32.07 -0.64 0.21
N THR A 18 -33.38 -0.67 0.51
CA THR A 18 -34.00 -1.74 1.29
C THR A 18 -33.99 -3.01 0.44
N GLN A 19 -32.89 -3.72 0.42
CA GLN A 19 -32.91 -5.11 -0.03
C GLN A 19 -33.13 -5.99 1.20
N PRO A 20 -33.96 -7.05 1.09
CA PRO A 20 -34.11 -8.03 2.17
C PRO A 20 -32.72 -8.63 2.45
N THR A 21 -32.31 -8.51 3.70
CA THR A 21 -31.04 -9.05 4.20
C THR A 21 -31.03 -10.55 3.99
N LYS A 22 -30.20 -11.06 3.06
CA LYS A 22 -29.74 -12.43 3.08
C LYS A 22 -29.20 -12.71 4.49
N ALA A 23 -29.44 -13.92 5.00
CA ALA A 23 -29.01 -14.34 6.33
C ALA A 23 -27.60 -13.78 6.65
N SER A 24 -27.54 -12.89 7.64
CA SER A 24 -26.28 -12.25 8.00
C SER A 24 -25.40 -13.31 8.63
N HIS A 25 -24.26 -13.59 8.02
CA HIS A 25 -23.19 -14.30 8.73
C HIS A 25 -22.91 -13.52 10.01
N ARG A 26 -22.80 -14.23 11.15
CA ARG A 26 -22.45 -13.56 12.41
C ARG A 26 -21.15 -12.80 12.22
N PRO A 27 -21.11 -11.50 12.54
CA PRO A 27 -19.86 -10.74 12.45
C PRO A 27 -18.82 -11.42 13.32
N ARG A 28 -17.58 -11.46 12.83
CA ARG A 28 -16.44 -11.92 13.62
C ARG A 28 -16.36 -11.09 14.92
N PRO A 29 -16.11 -11.72 16.08
CA PRO A 29 -15.89 -10.97 17.32
C PRO A 29 -14.75 -9.95 17.15
N GLU A 30 -14.94 -8.75 17.67
CA GLU A 30 -13.89 -7.71 17.71
C GLU A 30 -12.72 -8.16 18.58
N ARG A 31 -11.52 -7.70 18.21
CA ARG A 31 -10.36 -7.86 19.08
C ARG A 31 -10.49 -6.94 20.28
N LYS A 32 -9.85 -7.32 21.40
CA LYS A 32 -9.92 -6.55 22.64
C LYS A 32 -8.83 -5.50 22.75
N HIS A 33 -7.64 -5.80 22.20
CA HIS A 33 -6.44 -4.99 22.33
C HIS A 33 -6.10 -4.28 21.01
N LYS A 34 -5.70 -3.02 21.06
CA LYS A 34 -5.07 -2.31 19.94
C LYS A 34 -3.87 -3.11 19.43
N GLY A 35 -3.69 -3.13 18.13
CA GLY A 35 -2.55 -3.82 17.51
C GLY A 35 -2.68 -5.35 17.42
N SER A 36 -3.69 -5.98 18.03
CA SER A 36 -3.87 -7.44 17.90
C SER A 36 -4.23 -7.84 16.48
N LEU A 37 -4.99 -7.03 15.77
CA LEU A 37 -5.41 -7.26 14.40
C LEU A 37 -5.65 -5.95 13.67
N VAL A 38 -5.07 -5.81 12.50
CA VAL A 38 -5.29 -4.68 11.61
C VAL A 38 -5.83 -5.18 10.27
N GLN A 39 -6.97 -4.63 9.86
CA GLN A 39 -7.56 -4.91 8.55
C GLN A 39 -6.92 -3.99 7.52
N VAL A 40 -6.45 -4.57 6.41
CA VAL A 40 -5.79 -3.87 5.31
C VAL A 40 -6.57 -4.12 4.03
N ASP A 41 -6.79 -3.05 3.26
CA ASP A 41 -7.53 -3.11 2.01
C ASP A 41 -7.22 -1.91 1.12
N GLY A 42 -7.52 -2.05 -0.17
CA GLY A 42 -7.41 -0.97 -1.15
C GLY A 42 -8.75 -0.65 -1.80
N THR A 43 -8.91 0.59 -2.25
CA THR A 43 -10.09 1.01 -3.00
C THR A 43 -9.75 2.00 -4.10
N PRO A 44 -10.14 1.73 -5.36
CA PRO A 44 -10.10 2.72 -6.42
C PRO A 44 -11.30 3.66 -6.31
N TYR A 45 -11.05 4.98 -6.32
CA TYR A 45 -12.12 5.99 -6.27
C TYR A 45 -11.66 7.31 -6.89
N ASP A 46 -12.62 8.12 -7.35
CA ASP A 46 -12.35 9.49 -7.82
C ASP A 46 -12.29 10.45 -6.62
N PHE A 47 -11.14 10.44 -5.93
CA PHE A 47 -10.92 11.29 -4.76
C PHE A 47 -10.72 12.76 -5.12
N PHE A 48 -10.29 13.07 -6.35
CA PHE A 48 -10.00 14.44 -6.80
C PHE A 48 -11.20 15.10 -7.49
N MET A 49 -12.26 14.34 -7.76
CA MET A 49 -13.48 14.82 -8.45
C MET A 49 -13.18 15.36 -9.87
N ASP A 50 -12.21 14.77 -10.55
CA ASP A 50 -11.79 15.12 -11.92
C ASP A 50 -12.15 14.04 -12.95
N GLY A 51 -12.81 12.97 -12.54
CA GLY A 51 -13.16 11.81 -13.36
C GLY A 51 -12.07 10.73 -13.37
N THR A 52 -10.89 10.98 -12.78
CA THR A 52 -9.80 10.01 -12.72
C THR A 52 -9.87 9.22 -11.41
N LYS A 53 -9.81 7.90 -11.51
CA LYS A 53 -9.72 7.05 -10.31
C LYS A 53 -8.27 6.88 -9.90
N VAL A 54 -7.99 7.16 -8.64
CA VAL A 54 -6.76 6.76 -7.96
C VAL A 54 -7.08 5.72 -6.90
N THR A 55 -6.13 4.89 -6.56
CA THR A 55 -6.30 3.87 -5.51
C THR A 55 -5.78 4.41 -4.19
N ALA A 56 -6.56 4.26 -3.13
CA ALA A 56 -6.09 4.43 -1.77
C ALA A 56 -5.98 3.05 -1.10
N VAL A 57 -4.87 2.78 -0.42
CA VAL A 57 -4.69 1.63 0.48
C VAL A 57 -4.69 2.13 1.91
N GLY A 58 -5.30 1.38 2.83
CA GLY A 58 -5.42 1.83 4.23
C GLY A 58 -5.43 0.69 5.23
N ALA A 59 -5.09 1.02 6.46
CA ALA A 59 -4.97 0.09 7.57
C ALA A 59 -5.80 0.58 8.76
N ILE A 60 -6.77 -0.22 9.20
CA ILE A 60 -7.65 0.09 10.33
C ILE A 60 -7.51 -0.94 11.44
N ASP A 61 -7.30 -0.49 12.67
CA ASP A 61 -7.25 -1.34 13.85
C ASP A 61 -8.62 -1.91 14.19
N ASP A 62 -8.66 -3.22 14.48
CA ASP A 62 -9.91 -3.93 14.73
C ASP A 62 -10.53 -3.60 16.08
N ALA A 63 -9.73 -3.34 17.10
CA ALA A 63 -10.17 -3.07 18.46
C ALA A 63 -10.60 -1.61 18.66
N SER A 64 -9.78 -0.68 18.20
CA SER A 64 -9.99 0.76 18.43
C SER A 64 -10.64 1.49 17.26
N HIS A 65 -10.79 0.86 16.11
CA HIS A 65 -11.23 1.49 14.86
C HIS A 65 -10.33 2.64 14.39
N SER A 66 -9.13 2.74 14.94
CA SER A 66 -8.18 3.77 14.53
C SER A 66 -7.63 3.52 13.13
N LEU A 67 -7.57 4.56 12.31
CA LEU A 67 -6.88 4.55 11.03
C LEU A 67 -5.39 4.75 11.29
N LEU A 68 -4.59 3.71 11.05
CA LEU A 68 -3.17 3.68 11.36
C LEU A 68 -2.31 4.26 10.23
N GLY A 69 -2.80 4.16 9.00
CA GLY A 69 -2.14 4.70 7.82
C GLY A 69 -3.06 4.70 6.61
N ILE A 70 -2.74 5.56 5.65
CA ILE A 70 -3.38 5.63 4.33
C ILE A 70 -2.35 6.11 3.31
N HIS A 71 -2.35 5.48 2.14
CA HIS A 71 -1.47 5.86 1.03
C HIS A 71 -2.25 5.86 -0.28
N PHE A 72 -1.99 6.87 -1.13
CA PHE A 72 -2.63 7.03 -2.44
C PHE A 72 -1.63 6.70 -3.54
N SER A 73 -2.11 6.00 -4.58
CA SER A 73 -1.32 5.57 -5.74
C SER A 73 -2.20 5.49 -7.00
N ILE A 74 -1.60 5.38 -8.17
CA ILE A 74 -2.34 5.22 -9.45
C ILE A 74 -3.11 3.90 -9.45
N ALA A 75 -2.51 2.84 -8.88
CA ALA A 75 -3.10 1.50 -8.84
C ALA A 75 -2.79 0.79 -7.53
N GLU A 76 -3.64 -0.17 -7.18
CA GLU A 76 -3.36 -1.08 -6.07
C GLU A 76 -2.17 -1.98 -6.41
N SER A 77 -1.15 -1.92 -5.58
CA SER A 77 0.09 -2.64 -5.81
C SER A 77 0.76 -3.06 -4.51
N ARG A 78 1.70 -3.99 -4.63
CA ARG A 78 2.54 -4.40 -3.51
C ARG A 78 3.32 -3.23 -2.91
N MET A 79 3.81 -2.33 -3.76
CA MET A 79 4.54 -1.15 -3.31
C MET A 79 3.67 -0.18 -2.50
N SER A 80 2.39 0.02 -2.88
CA SER A 80 1.49 0.88 -2.12
C SER A 80 1.24 0.33 -0.71
N TYR A 81 1.15 -1.00 -0.55
CA TYR A 81 1.08 -1.63 0.76
C TYR A 81 2.39 -1.55 1.53
N PHE A 82 3.54 -1.69 0.87
CA PHE A 82 4.84 -1.56 1.54
C PHE A 82 5.06 -0.14 2.07
N GLU A 83 4.67 0.88 1.30
CA GLU A 83 4.70 2.26 1.79
C GLU A 83 3.76 2.46 2.99
N LEU A 84 2.55 1.90 2.95
CA LEU A 84 1.62 1.92 4.08
C LEU A 84 2.23 1.27 5.32
N PHE A 85 2.86 0.10 5.19
CA PHE A 85 3.49 -0.61 6.31
C PHE A 85 4.74 0.11 6.82
N HIS A 86 5.48 0.77 5.94
CA HIS A 86 6.59 1.62 6.35
C HIS A 86 6.11 2.78 7.22
N GLN A 87 5.04 3.48 6.81
CA GLN A 87 4.42 4.54 7.62
C GLN A 87 3.97 4.03 9.00
N MET A 88 3.41 2.82 9.06
CA MET A 88 3.01 2.18 10.32
C MET A 88 4.22 1.81 11.18
N ALA A 89 5.32 1.35 10.58
CA ALA A 89 6.56 1.04 11.30
C ALA A 89 7.19 2.28 11.92
N GLU A 90 7.25 3.39 11.18
CA GLU A 90 7.74 4.69 11.68
C GLU A 90 6.94 5.20 12.87
N LYS A 91 5.64 4.92 12.89
CA LYS A 91 4.74 5.30 13.98
C LYS A 91 4.69 4.27 15.13
N HIS A 92 5.45 3.19 15.03
CA HIS A 92 5.45 2.07 16.00
C HIS A 92 4.07 1.42 16.18
N VAL A 93 3.27 1.34 15.11
CA VAL A 93 1.91 0.79 15.13
C VAL A 93 1.75 -0.44 14.22
N LEU A 94 2.82 -1.22 14.03
CA LEU A 94 2.74 -2.51 13.35
C LEU A 94 1.99 -3.53 14.22
N PRO A 95 1.02 -4.28 13.70
CA PRO A 95 0.19 -5.18 14.51
C PRO A 95 0.82 -6.56 14.73
N GLU A 96 0.30 -7.31 15.70
CA GLU A 96 0.57 -8.76 15.80
C GLU A 96 0.07 -9.53 14.57
N SER A 97 -1.04 -9.08 13.96
CA SER A 97 -1.64 -9.75 12.80
C SER A 97 -2.24 -8.77 11.80
N PHE A 98 -1.99 -9.01 10.52
CA PHE A 98 -2.75 -8.40 9.44
C PHE A 98 -3.92 -9.30 9.01
N TYR A 99 -5.04 -8.67 8.68
CA TYR A 99 -6.22 -9.30 8.09
C TYR A 99 -6.41 -8.77 6.67
N THR A 100 -6.13 -9.62 5.68
CA THR A 100 -6.08 -9.27 4.26
C THR A 100 -7.06 -10.12 3.45
N ASP A 101 -7.30 -9.76 2.21
CA ASP A 101 -7.94 -10.64 1.24
C ASP A 101 -6.94 -11.64 0.63
N TRP A 102 -7.42 -12.44 -0.34
CA TRP A 102 -6.64 -13.40 -1.11
C TRP A 102 -6.04 -12.78 -2.39
N SER A 103 -5.78 -11.49 -2.41
CA SER A 103 -5.18 -10.85 -3.57
C SER A 103 -3.71 -11.27 -3.75
N ARG A 104 -3.23 -11.15 -5.00
CA ARG A 104 -1.84 -11.45 -5.36
C ARG A 104 -0.80 -10.55 -4.67
N ASN A 105 -1.25 -9.45 -4.07
CA ASN A 105 -0.38 -8.58 -3.28
C ASN A 105 0.09 -9.30 -2.00
N PHE A 106 -0.76 -10.14 -1.42
CA PHE A 106 -0.52 -10.79 -0.13
C PHE A 106 -0.20 -12.28 -0.24
N ILE A 107 -0.76 -12.98 -1.22
CA ILE A 107 -0.63 -14.44 -1.31
C ILE A 107 -0.25 -14.89 -2.72
N SER A 108 0.57 -15.93 -2.82
CA SER A 108 0.85 -16.59 -4.10
C SER A 108 -0.34 -17.43 -4.53
N VAL A 109 -0.71 -17.29 -5.81
CA VAL A 109 -1.89 -17.95 -6.39
C VAL A 109 -1.44 -18.92 -7.47
N ALA A 110 -1.74 -20.20 -7.29
CA ALA A 110 -1.48 -21.23 -8.28
C ALA A 110 -2.34 -21.05 -9.55
N ARG A 111 -1.86 -21.53 -10.69
CA ARG A 111 -2.61 -21.44 -11.97
C ARG A 111 -3.98 -22.14 -11.92
N ASN A 112 -4.10 -23.20 -11.13
CA ASN A 112 -5.32 -23.99 -10.94
C ASN A 112 -6.10 -23.63 -9.65
N ASN A 113 -5.84 -22.48 -9.06
CA ASN A 113 -6.36 -22.03 -7.77
C ASN A 113 -7.89 -22.18 -7.62
N ALA A 114 -8.66 -22.02 -8.71
CA ALA A 114 -10.12 -22.15 -8.69
C ALA A 114 -10.59 -23.58 -8.34
N LYS A 115 -9.74 -24.59 -8.52
CA LYS A 115 -10.02 -26.01 -8.24
C LYS A 115 -9.46 -26.48 -6.90
N MET A 116 -8.71 -25.64 -6.21
CA MET A 116 -8.04 -25.97 -4.94
C MET A 116 -8.96 -25.67 -3.76
N SER A 117 -8.90 -26.52 -2.73
CA SER A 117 -9.51 -26.24 -1.43
C SER A 117 -8.79 -25.06 -0.74
N VAL A 118 -9.36 -24.55 0.36
CA VAL A 118 -8.74 -23.48 1.14
C VAL A 118 -7.42 -23.96 1.74
N GLU A 119 -7.38 -25.19 2.23
CA GLU A 119 -6.21 -25.83 2.83
C GLU A 119 -5.06 -25.96 1.81
N GLU A 120 -5.38 -26.46 0.60
CA GLU A 120 -4.41 -26.60 -0.49
C GLU A 120 -3.84 -25.24 -0.93
N ARG A 121 -4.67 -24.18 -0.95
CA ARG A 121 -4.20 -22.81 -1.26
C ARG A 121 -3.25 -22.28 -0.19
N ILE A 122 -3.55 -22.52 1.08
CA ILE A 122 -2.69 -22.11 2.20
C ILE A 122 -1.37 -22.86 2.12
N GLU A 123 -1.36 -24.16 1.85
CA GLU A 123 -0.13 -24.93 1.73
C GLU A 123 0.72 -24.47 0.54
N TYR A 124 0.11 -24.27 -0.62
CA TYR A 124 0.79 -23.69 -1.78
C TYR A 124 1.44 -22.34 -1.46
N ALA A 125 0.72 -21.48 -0.73
CA ALA A 125 1.24 -20.16 -0.34
C ALA A 125 2.41 -20.24 0.63
N LYS A 126 2.44 -21.23 1.54
CA LYS A 126 3.57 -21.46 2.46
C LYS A 126 4.82 -21.89 1.70
N GLU A 127 4.66 -22.73 0.67
CA GLU A 127 5.76 -23.17 -0.19
C GLU A 127 6.26 -22.05 -1.11
N HIS A 128 5.34 -21.18 -1.59
CA HIS A 128 5.59 -20.13 -2.57
C HIS A 128 5.34 -18.75 -1.97
N LYS A 129 6.09 -18.42 -0.91
CA LYS A 129 5.88 -17.15 -0.17
C LYS A 129 6.08 -15.91 -1.04
N THR A 130 5.11 -14.99 -0.97
CA THR A 130 5.28 -13.65 -1.54
C THR A 130 6.31 -12.85 -0.75
N GLU A 131 6.81 -11.74 -1.29
CA GLU A 131 7.67 -10.81 -0.54
C GLU A 131 6.96 -10.29 0.72
N TYR A 132 5.68 -9.97 0.62
CA TYR A 132 4.85 -9.59 1.77
C TYR A 132 4.89 -10.65 2.89
N MET A 133 4.70 -11.93 2.55
CA MET A 133 4.74 -13.01 3.54
C MET A 133 6.12 -13.16 4.18
N LYS A 134 7.19 -13.01 3.39
CA LYS A 134 8.58 -13.05 3.89
C LYS A 134 8.87 -11.88 4.86
N ILE A 135 8.38 -10.68 4.52
CA ILE A 135 8.51 -9.51 5.38
C ILE A 135 7.77 -9.74 6.70
N CYS A 136 6.50 -10.14 6.64
CA CYS A 136 5.72 -10.42 7.84
C CYS A 136 6.38 -11.46 8.74
N GLU A 137 6.90 -12.55 8.17
CA GLU A 137 7.61 -13.58 8.91
C GLU A 137 8.89 -13.05 9.56
N LYS A 138 9.67 -12.24 8.82
CA LYS A 138 10.93 -11.65 9.31
C LYS A 138 10.72 -10.74 10.52
N ILE A 139 9.60 -10.03 10.59
CA ILE A 139 9.28 -9.11 11.69
C ILE A 139 8.26 -9.68 12.69
N GLY A 140 7.85 -10.94 12.53
CA GLY A 140 6.99 -11.64 13.47
C GLY A 140 5.50 -11.32 13.37
N ILE A 141 5.04 -10.73 12.28
CA ILE A 141 3.61 -10.44 12.02
C ILE A 141 2.92 -11.68 11.42
N LYS A 142 1.76 -12.04 11.96
CA LYS A 142 0.92 -13.09 11.41
C LYS A 142 0.02 -12.52 10.32
N THR A 143 -0.22 -13.29 9.26
CA THR A 143 -1.23 -12.96 8.24
C THR A 143 -2.43 -13.86 8.38
N ILE A 144 -3.62 -13.28 8.45
CA ILE A 144 -4.90 -13.97 8.48
C ILE A 144 -5.66 -13.58 7.20
N PHE A 145 -6.00 -14.56 6.39
CA PHE A 145 -6.74 -14.34 5.14
C PHE A 145 -8.25 -14.39 5.39
N ALA A 146 -8.96 -13.39 4.90
CA ALA A 146 -10.42 -13.33 5.01
C ALA A 146 -11.06 -14.47 4.19
N LEU A 147 -11.88 -15.28 4.84
CA LEU A 147 -12.59 -16.39 4.18
C LEU A 147 -13.81 -15.91 3.36
N SER A 148 -14.33 -14.74 3.65
CA SER A 148 -15.41 -14.11 2.92
C SER A 148 -15.28 -12.57 2.90
N PRO A 149 -15.86 -11.88 1.90
CA PRO A 149 -15.87 -10.43 1.85
C PRO A 149 -16.48 -9.80 3.11
N GLU A 150 -17.59 -10.38 3.63
CA GLU A 150 -18.31 -9.87 4.79
C GLU A 150 -17.45 -9.85 6.06
N ALA A 151 -16.40 -10.67 6.11
CA ALA A 151 -15.47 -10.71 7.23
C ALA A 151 -14.59 -9.45 7.34
N LYS A 152 -14.53 -8.60 6.29
CA LYS A 152 -13.78 -7.33 6.23
C LYS A 152 -14.69 -6.09 6.45
N GLY A 153 -15.85 -6.26 7.05
CA GLY A 153 -16.85 -5.19 7.17
C GLY A 153 -16.40 -3.91 7.87
N ARG A 154 -15.28 -3.92 8.61
CA ARG A 154 -14.73 -2.72 9.26
C ARG A 154 -14.01 -1.83 8.24
N VAL A 155 -13.07 -2.39 7.48
CA VAL A 155 -12.35 -1.65 6.45
C VAL A 155 -13.30 -1.20 5.32
N GLU A 156 -14.34 -1.97 5.00
CA GLU A 156 -15.37 -1.57 4.04
C GLU A 156 -16.14 -0.32 4.51
N ARG A 157 -16.55 -0.27 5.79
CA ARG A 157 -17.20 0.92 6.38
C ARG A 157 -16.27 2.12 6.42
N MET A 158 -15.00 1.90 6.70
CA MET A 158 -13.98 2.93 6.64
C MET A 158 -13.93 3.55 5.23
N TRP A 159 -13.83 2.73 4.18
CA TRP A 159 -13.81 3.22 2.81
C TRP A 159 -15.08 3.96 2.43
N GLN A 160 -16.25 3.45 2.81
CA GLN A 160 -17.52 4.16 2.56
C GLN A 160 -17.52 5.57 3.18
N THR A 161 -16.96 5.73 4.36
CA THR A 161 -16.89 7.04 5.06
C THR A 161 -15.83 7.94 4.40
N LEU A 162 -14.64 7.43 4.08
CA LEU A 162 -13.57 8.18 3.44
C LEU A 162 -13.97 8.64 2.03
N GLN A 163 -14.59 7.79 1.23
CA GLN A 163 -15.09 8.13 -0.12
C GLN A 163 -16.15 9.23 -0.10
N LEU A 164 -16.93 9.36 0.98
CA LEU A 164 -17.91 10.43 1.14
C LEU A 164 -17.30 11.77 1.57
N ASN A 165 -16.20 11.73 2.33
CA ASN A 165 -15.66 12.93 2.99
C ASN A 165 -14.41 13.47 2.29
N LEU A 166 -13.48 12.59 1.88
CA LEU A 166 -12.18 13.01 1.33
C LEU A 166 -12.30 13.88 0.06
N PRO A 167 -13.18 13.60 -0.93
CA PRO A 167 -13.27 14.44 -2.12
C PRO A 167 -13.55 15.90 -1.80
N MET A 168 -14.50 16.15 -0.90
CA MET A 168 -14.80 17.53 -0.48
C MET A 168 -13.71 18.14 0.40
N MET A 169 -13.05 17.32 1.22
CA MET A 169 -11.91 17.75 2.03
C MET A 169 -10.75 18.16 1.13
N PHE A 170 -10.42 17.37 0.13
CA PHE A 170 -9.37 17.64 -0.85
C PHE A 170 -9.69 18.90 -1.67
N LYS A 171 -10.89 19.00 -2.19
CA LYS A 171 -11.33 20.19 -2.95
C LYS A 171 -11.16 21.47 -2.15
N ARG A 172 -11.57 21.48 -0.87
CA ARG A 172 -11.45 22.67 0.02
C ARG A 172 -9.99 23.05 0.31
N ARG A 173 -9.05 22.10 0.25
CA ARG A 173 -7.62 22.31 0.54
C ARG A 173 -6.77 22.45 -0.72
N GLY A 174 -7.37 22.38 -1.91
CA GLY A 174 -6.62 22.43 -3.18
C GLY A 174 -5.73 21.22 -3.41
N ILE A 175 -6.09 20.05 -2.84
CA ILE A 175 -5.39 18.78 -3.04
C ILE A 175 -5.95 18.14 -4.31
N SER A 176 -5.12 18.06 -5.36
CA SER A 176 -5.50 17.57 -6.68
C SER A 176 -4.48 16.60 -7.29
N THR A 177 -3.48 16.19 -6.52
CA THR A 177 -2.48 15.22 -6.97
C THR A 177 -2.22 14.17 -5.88
N ILE A 178 -1.69 13.02 -6.30
CA ILE A 178 -1.34 11.91 -5.41
C ILE A 178 -0.31 12.37 -4.36
N GLU A 179 0.71 13.14 -4.75
CA GLU A 179 1.75 13.65 -3.86
C GLU A 179 1.15 14.53 -2.75
N LYS A 180 0.27 15.45 -3.12
CA LYS A 180 -0.44 16.31 -2.14
C LYS A 180 -1.34 15.49 -1.22
N ALA A 181 -2.03 14.46 -1.76
CA ALA A 181 -2.87 13.58 -0.97
C ALA A 181 -2.03 12.74 0.02
N ASN A 182 -0.87 12.23 -0.41
CA ASN A 182 0.07 11.53 0.46
C ASN A 182 0.70 12.45 1.52
N GLY A 183 1.02 13.70 1.16
CA GLY A 183 1.46 14.71 2.11
C GLY A 183 0.41 15.06 3.18
N PHE A 184 -0.87 14.77 2.90
CA PHE A 184 -1.99 15.00 3.80
C PHE A 184 -2.47 13.72 4.53
N SER A 185 -1.80 12.59 4.35
CA SER A 185 -2.20 11.28 4.90
C SER A 185 -2.26 11.27 6.44
N GLN A 186 -1.35 11.96 7.11
CA GLN A 186 -1.33 12.08 8.57
C GLN A 186 -2.56 12.84 9.09
N ASP A 187 -2.90 13.97 8.47
CA ASP A 187 -4.10 14.75 8.83
C ASP A 187 -5.39 13.94 8.64
N ILE A 188 -5.43 13.07 7.62
CA ILE A 188 -6.57 12.15 7.41
C ILE A 188 -6.69 11.18 8.57
N CYS A 189 -5.58 10.57 8.99
CA CYS A 189 -5.55 9.65 10.13
C CYS A 189 -5.98 10.36 11.42
N GLU A 190 -5.47 11.54 11.69
CA GLU A 190 -5.83 12.34 12.88
C GLU A 190 -7.31 12.73 12.88
N TRP A 191 -7.81 13.22 11.73
CA TRP A 191 -9.21 13.53 11.56
C TRP A 191 -10.09 12.29 11.80
N TRP A 192 -9.74 11.15 11.18
CA TRP A 192 -10.48 9.91 11.36
C TRP A 192 -10.48 9.48 12.84
N ASN A 193 -9.32 9.45 13.46
CA ASN A 193 -9.15 8.97 14.83
C ASN A 193 -9.90 9.85 15.84
N LYS A 194 -9.96 11.15 15.58
CA LYS A 194 -10.73 12.08 16.41
C LYS A 194 -12.25 11.81 16.40
N TYR A 195 -12.80 11.37 15.27
CA TYR A 195 -14.25 11.29 15.09
C TYR A 195 -14.82 9.88 15.02
N PHE A 196 -14.02 8.88 14.76
CA PHE A 196 -14.46 7.51 14.47
C PHE A 196 -13.74 6.41 15.27
N SER A 197 -12.63 6.71 15.94
CA SER A 197 -12.02 5.75 16.85
C SER A 197 -12.84 5.58 18.12
N ILE A 198 -12.68 4.43 18.75
CA ILE A 198 -13.30 4.08 20.03
C ILE A 198 -12.23 3.58 20.99
N GLU A 199 -12.51 3.62 22.29
CA GLU A 199 -11.65 2.97 23.27
C GLU A 199 -11.73 1.45 23.10
N PRO A 200 -10.59 0.75 23.13
CA PRO A 200 -10.56 -0.71 23.08
C PRO A 200 -11.11 -1.30 24.38
N LEU A 201 -11.48 -2.58 24.36
CA LEU A 201 -11.97 -3.27 25.57
C LEU A 201 -10.89 -3.48 26.63
N GLU A 202 -9.63 -3.58 26.21
CA GLU A 202 -8.47 -3.77 27.06
C GLU A 202 -7.43 -2.70 26.73
N GLU A 203 -6.84 -2.08 27.74
CA GLU A 203 -5.89 -0.97 27.59
C GLU A 203 -4.52 -1.40 27.05
N GLU A 204 -4.12 -2.67 27.28
CA GLU A 204 -2.85 -3.20 26.79
C GLU A 204 -2.77 -3.15 25.26
N GLU A 205 -1.79 -2.44 24.74
CA GLU A 205 -1.51 -2.40 23.30
C GLU A 205 -0.62 -3.56 22.86
N ARG A 206 -0.88 -4.10 21.67
CA ARG A 206 -0.19 -5.26 21.10
C ARG A 206 0.50 -4.92 19.77
N TYR A 207 0.99 -3.70 19.68
CA TYR A 207 1.84 -3.32 18.57
C TYR A 207 3.22 -3.95 18.73
N ILE A 208 3.83 -4.31 17.61
CA ILE A 208 5.18 -4.85 17.56
C ILE A 208 6.15 -3.79 17.04
N THR A 209 7.38 -3.85 17.55
CA THR A 209 8.49 -3.05 17.05
C THR A 209 9.42 -3.97 16.27
N PRO A 210 9.73 -3.67 14.99
CA PRO A 210 10.73 -4.43 14.26
C PRO A 210 12.08 -4.44 14.99
N PRO A 211 12.88 -5.50 14.84
CA PRO A 211 14.24 -5.53 15.36
C PRO A 211 15.05 -4.32 14.88
N SER A 212 15.85 -3.73 15.78
CA SER A 212 16.59 -2.49 15.53
C SER A 212 17.72 -2.61 14.50
N ASP A 213 18.13 -3.81 14.17
CA ASP A 213 19.12 -4.14 13.15
C ASP A 213 18.54 -4.24 11.73
N ILE A 214 17.22 -4.11 11.60
CA ILE A 214 16.52 -4.15 10.31
C ILE A 214 16.45 -2.74 9.72
N ASP A 215 16.99 -2.57 8.51
CA ASP A 215 16.74 -1.39 7.68
C ASP A 215 15.30 -1.43 7.15
N LEU A 216 14.42 -0.57 7.70
CA LEU A 216 13.00 -0.50 7.31
C LEU A 216 12.83 -0.07 5.86
N GLU A 217 13.71 0.78 5.35
CA GLU A 217 13.70 1.24 3.96
C GLU A 217 13.96 0.09 2.99
N ASP A 218 14.85 -0.81 3.36
CA ASP A 218 15.12 -2.01 2.58
C ASP A 218 14.04 -3.06 2.77
N LEU A 219 13.58 -3.26 4.00
CA LEU A 219 12.56 -4.24 4.34
C LEU A 219 11.27 -4.04 3.53
N PHE A 220 10.79 -2.79 3.44
CA PHE A 220 9.57 -2.43 2.73
C PHE A 220 9.82 -1.97 1.29
N SER A 221 10.82 -2.57 0.64
CA SER A 221 11.11 -2.38 -0.79
C SER A 221 10.79 -3.64 -1.59
N VAL A 222 10.56 -3.47 -2.89
CA VAL A 222 10.46 -4.58 -3.83
C VAL A 222 11.87 -4.95 -4.28
N HIS A 223 12.25 -6.23 -4.11
CA HIS A 223 13.57 -6.72 -4.49
C HIS A 223 13.54 -7.46 -5.82
N LYS A 224 14.53 -7.19 -6.66
CA LYS A 224 14.75 -7.87 -7.95
C LYS A 224 16.22 -8.17 -8.15
N GLU A 225 16.53 -9.38 -8.61
CA GLU A 225 17.87 -9.69 -9.08
C GLU A 225 18.01 -9.20 -10.52
N VAL A 226 19.03 -8.40 -10.80
CA VAL A 226 19.38 -7.92 -12.12
C VAL A 226 20.84 -8.17 -12.39
N THR A 227 21.24 -8.31 -13.67
CA THR A 227 22.63 -8.47 -14.07
C THR A 227 23.15 -7.18 -14.67
N THR A 228 24.26 -6.67 -14.16
CA THR A 228 24.92 -5.49 -14.68
C THR A 228 25.62 -5.77 -15.99
N LYS A 229 25.51 -4.85 -16.93
CA LYS A 229 26.32 -4.73 -18.15
C LYS A 229 27.58 -3.92 -17.85
N ARG A 230 28.40 -3.65 -18.88
CA ARG A 230 29.54 -2.72 -18.74
C ARG A 230 29.08 -1.38 -18.15
N ASP A 231 29.99 -0.72 -17.46
CA ASP A 231 29.79 0.61 -16.87
C ASP A 231 28.68 0.69 -15.81
N GLY A 232 28.35 -0.42 -15.13
CA GLY A 232 27.33 -0.45 -14.09
C GLY A 232 25.91 -0.20 -14.61
N ILE A 233 25.65 -0.52 -15.88
CA ILE A 233 24.33 -0.42 -16.49
C ILE A 233 23.60 -1.75 -16.31
N PHE A 234 22.30 -1.70 -16.01
CA PHE A 234 21.41 -2.87 -16.05
C PHE A 234 20.09 -2.51 -16.72
N SER A 235 19.42 -3.51 -17.29
CA SER A 235 18.10 -3.34 -17.88
C SER A 235 17.03 -3.83 -16.93
N TYR A 236 15.97 -3.03 -16.75
CA TYR A 236 14.79 -3.39 -15.98
C TYR A 236 13.55 -2.78 -16.64
N CYS A 237 12.49 -3.60 -16.85
CA CYS A 237 11.25 -3.18 -17.52
C CYS A 237 11.51 -2.43 -18.84
N GLU A 238 12.41 -2.99 -19.67
CA GLU A 238 12.78 -2.43 -20.99
C GLU A 238 13.55 -1.09 -20.97
N HIS A 239 13.92 -0.60 -19.78
CA HIS A 239 14.74 0.60 -19.61
C HIS A 239 16.13 0.22 -19.08
N ASP A 240 17.11 1.00 -19.49
CA ASP A 240 18.47 0.89 -18.99
C ASP A 240 18.69 1.89 -17.85
N PHE A 241 19.26 1.41 -16.75
CA PHE A 241 19.61 2.17 -15.56
C PHE A 241 21.13 2.16 -15.35
N LYS A 242 21.68 3.29 -14.96
CA LYS A 242 23.07 3.47 -14.56
C LYS A 242 23.16 3.56 -13.03
N ILE A 243 24.05 2.76 -12.45
CA ILE A 243 24.33 2.82 -11.01
C ILE A 243 25.40 3.87 -10.75
N ASP A 244 25.15 4.78 -9.82
CA ASP A 244 26.07 5.86 -9.48
C ASP A 244 27.40 5.32 -8.94
N GLY A 245 28.50 5.81 -9.51
CA GLY A 245 29.86 5.49 -9.08
C GLY A 245 30.35 4.06 -9.40
N ILE A 246 29.70 3.37 -10.34
CA ILE A 246 30.09 2.02 -10.78
C ILE A 246 30.49 2.04 -12.26
N SER A 247 31.65 1.42 -12.56
CA SER A 247 32.18 1.32 -13.92
C SER A 247 32.45 -0.11 -14.39
N TRP A 248 32.07 -1.10 -13.61
CA TRP A 248 32.22 -2.54 -13.94
C TRP A 248 30.85 -3.13 -14.35
N GLY A 249 30.85 -4.40 -14.79
CA GLY A 249 29.65 -5.15 -15.18
C GLY A 249 29.87 -6.66 -15.18
N GLY A 250 28.79 -7.39 -15.45
CA GLY A 250 28.78 -8.85 -15.49
C GLY A 250 28.40 -9.51 -14.17
N GLU A 251 28.01 -8.73 -13.14
CA GLU A 251 27.62 -9.25 -11.84
C GLU A 251 26.11 -9.22 -11.63
N LYS A 252 25.62 -10.19 -10.85
CA LYS A 252 24.25 -10.20 -10.34
C LYS A 252 24.18 -9.33 -9.09
N ILE A 253 23.22 -8.42 -9.08
CA ILE A 253 22.99 -7.49 -7.98
C ILE A 253 21.52 -7.50 -7.58
N ASN A 254 21.26 -7.21 -6.31
CA ASN A 254 19.91 -7.02 -5.81
C ASN A 254 19.50 -5.54 -5.95
N LEU A 255 18.51 -5.31 -6.79
CA LEU A 255 17.84 -4.04 -6.94
C LEU A 255 16.74 -3.91 -5.88
N SER A 256 16.75 -2.82 -5.15
CA SER A 256 15.73 -2.43 -4.18
C SER A 256 14.93 -1.26 -4.75
N ILE A 257 13.61 -1.38 -4.76
CA ILE A 257 12.69 -0.41 -5.39
C ILE A 257 11.65 0.03 -4.37
N SER A 258 11.58 1.34 -4.09
CA SER A 258 10.57 1.91 -3.20
C SER A 258 10.11 3.29 -3.66
N TYR A 259 8.94 3.76 -3.17
CA TYR A 259 8.49 5.13 -3.44
C TYR A 259 9.40 6.19 -2.85
N ARG A 260 10.09 5.88 -1.74
CA ARG A 260 10.94 6.84 -1.03
C ARG A 260 12.30 7.02 -1.68
N ASN A 261 12.90 5.92 -2.13
CA ASN A 261 14.30 5.89 -2.57
C ASN A 261 14.45 5.63 -4.08
N GLY A 262 13.35 5.38 -4.80
CA GLY A 262 13.42 5.01 -6.21
C GLY A 262 14.14 3.68 -6.40
N PHE A 263 15.01 3.63 -7.40
CA PHE A 263 15.84 2.49 -7.73
C PHE A 263 17.20 2.61 -7.05
N ARG A 264 17.56 1.65 -6.19
CA ARG A 264 18.87 1.60 -5.53
C ARG A 264 19.41 0.19 -5.44
N VAL A 265 20.72 0.05 -5.34
CA VAL A 265 21.41 -1.23 -5.14
C VAL A 265 22.33 -1.16 -3.92
N PHE A 266 22.40 -2.22 -3.15
CA PHE A 266 23.36 -2.33 -2.06
C PHE A 266 24.66 -2.89 -2.60
N TRP A 267 25.76 -2.13 -2.48
CA TRP A 267 27.06 -2.48 -3.01
C TRP A 267 28.19 -2.04 -2.08
N HIS A 268 29.09 -2.95 -1.75
CA HIS A 268 30.22 -2.69 -0.86
C HIS A 268 29.83 -1.90 0.41
N ASN A 269 28.86 -2.42 1.18
CA ASN A 269 28.34 -1.81 2.39
C ASN A 269 27.76 -0.40 2.23
N SER A 270 27.35 -0.02 1.03
CA SER A 270 26.70 1.26 0.78
C SER A 270 25.57 1.16 -0.24
N TRP A 271 24.51 1.95 -0.02
CA TRP A 271 23.46 2.11 -0.99
C TRP A 271 23.92 2.99 -2.15
N ARG A 272 23.71 2.55 -3.37
CA ARG A 272 23.96 3.30 -4.62
C ARG A 272 22.66 3.54 -5.33
N ARG A 273 22.43 4.77 -5.75
CA ARG A 273 21.25 5.10 -6.56
C ARG A 273 21.45 4.60 -7.99
N ALA A 274 20.37 4.06 -8.58
CA ALA A 274 20.32 3.75 -9.99
C ALA A 274 19.41 4.79 -10.67
N ARG A 275 19.94 5.42 -11.74
CA ARG A 275 19.24 6.45 -12.50
C ARG A 275 18.89 5.93 -13.87
N LEU A 276 17.74 6.36 -14.40
CA LEU A 276 17.39 6.08 -15.77
C LEU A 276 18.45 6.68 -16.70
N GLN A 277 18.93 5.90 -17.67
CA GLN A 277 19.87 6.38 -18.65
C GLN A 277 19.09 7.02 -19.82
N ASP A 278 19.34 8.31 -20.09
CA ASP A 278 18.71 9.01 -21.20
C ASP A 278 19.00 8.34 -22.56
N GLY A 279 17.95 8.13 -23.37
CA GLY A 279 18.07 7.96 -24.81
C GLY A 279 17.63 6.64 -25.43
N LEU A 280 17.16 5.63 -24.68
CA LEU A 280 16.64 4.39 -25.27
C LEU A 280 15.23 4.06 -24.79
N GLN A 281 14.24 4.85 -25.20
CA GLN A 281 12.87 4.34 -25.24
C GLN A 281 12.80 3.23 -26.29
N ARG A 282 12.86 1.98 -25.86
CA ARG A 282 12.45 0.86 -26.69
C ARG A 282 10.93 0.81 -26.63
N THR A 283 10.29 1.27 -27.68
CA THR A 283 8.86 1.09 -27.92
C THR A 283 8.55 -0.39 -28.19
N TYR A 284 8.39 -1.15 -27.12
CA TYR A 284 7.71 -2.45 -27.14
C TYR A 284 6.61 -2.44 -26.05
N GLY A 285 5.41 -2.86 -26.48
CA GLY A 285 4.17 -2.66 -25.73
C GLY A 285 4.14 -3.27 -24.35
N ASP A 286 3.45 -2.57 -23.48
CA ASP A 286 2.64 -2.94 -22.32
C ASP A 286 3.00 -4.20 -21.51
N THR A 287 4.22 -4.31 -21.01
CA THR A 287 4.58 -5.33 -20.02
C THR A 287 4.91 -4.78 -18.63
N MET A 288 4.95 -3.46 -18.47
CA MET A 288 5.12 -2.81 -17.17
C MET A 288 3.84 -2.89 -16.34
N SER A 289 3.95 -3.30 -15.08
CA SER A 289 2.89 -3.08 -14.12
C SER A 289 2.70 -1.57 -13.88
N ASN A 290 1.47 -1.14 -13.59
CA ASN A 290 1.19 0.28 -13.30
C ASN A 290 2.12 0.84 -12.20
N THR A 291 2.56 0.00 -11.28
CA THR A 291 3.48 0.34 -10.19
C THR A 291 4.88 0.68 -10.68
N GLU A 292 5.38 -0.08 -11.64
CA GLU A 292 6.69 0.15 -12.24
C GLU A 292 6.67 1.44 -13.06
N TYR A 293 5.53 1.74 -13.69
CA TYR A 293 5.30 2.98 -14.41
C TYR A 293 5.32 4.20 -13.49
N GLU A 294 4.62 4.16 -12.34
CA GLU A 294 4.63 5.22 -11.33
C GLU A 294 6.03 5.52 -10.82
N LEU A 295 6.79 4.47 -10.56
CA LEU A 295 8.11 4.62 -10.02
C LEU A 295 9.07 5.22 -11.04
N LEU A 296 8.94 4.80 -12.30
CA LEU A 296 9.68 5.38 -13.40
C LEU A 296 9.36 6.87 -13.56
N ALA A 297 8.09 7.25 -13.50
CA ALA A 297 7.65 8.64 -13.56
C ALA A 297 8.27 9.48 -12.43
N LYS A 298 8.23 8.98 -11.19
CA LYS A 298 8.89 9.64 -10.05
C LYS A 298 10.40 9.78 -10.20
N THR A 299 11.06 8.76 -10.73
CA THR A 299 12.52 8.80 -10.97
C THR A 299 12.85 9.81 -12.04
N LEU A 300 12.06 9.89 -13.09
CA LEU A 300 12.19 10.89 -14.16
C LEU A 300 11.95 12.31 -13.66
N GLU A 301 10.92 12.55 -12.85
CA GLU A 301 10.64 13.87 -12.28
C GLU A 301 11.74 14.33 -11.32
N ALA A 302 12.28 13.45 -10.48
CA ALA A 302 13.38 13.77 -9.58
C ALA A 302 14.66 14.10 -10.33
N ASP A 303 14.93 13.42 -11.44
CA ASP A 303 16.11 13.70 -12.28
C ASP A 303 15.96 15.00 -13.07
N MET A 304 14.77 15.36 -13.50
CA MET A 304 14.50 16.66 -14.15
C MET A 304 14.70 17.84 -13.16
N HIS A 305 14.27 17.71 -11.92
CA HIS A 305 14.48 18.74 -10.89
C HIS A 305 15.97 18.90 -10.48
N THR A 306 16.73 17.82 -10.49
CA THR A 306 18.16 17.85 -10.19
C THR A 306 18.98 18.52 -11.31
N ASN A 307 18.56 18.36 -12.55
CA ASN A 307 19.21 19.01 -13.70
C ASN A 307 18.83 20.49 -13.88
N CYS A 308 17.74 20.96 -13.27
CA CYS A 308 17.36 22.39 -13.30
C CYS A 308 18.08 23.27 -12.26
N VAL A 309 18.83 22.69 -11.34
CA VAL A 309 19.56 23.43 -10.29
C VAL A 309 21.03 23.70 -10.67
N CYS A 310 21.47 23.23 -11.84
CA CYS A 310 22.83 23.40 -12.35
C CYS A 310 22.90 24.25 -13.62
N VAL A 311 22.08 25.32 -13.70
CA VAL A 311 22.27 26.40 -14.71
C VAL A 311 22.31 27.76 -14.00
#